data_f051d6a59cf15a97914cb7a3dcd845ae
#
_entry.id   f051d6a59cf15a97914cb7a3dcd845ae
#
_cell.length_a   1.000
_cell.length_b   1.000
_cell.length_c   1.000
_cell.angle_alpha   90.00
_cell.angle_beta   90.00
_cell.angle_gamma   90.00
#
_symmetry.space_group_name_H-M   'P 1'
#
loop_
_entity.id
_entity.type
_entity.pdbx_description
1 polymer ?
#
loop_
_entity_poly.entity_id
_entity_poly.type
_entity_poly.pdbx_seq_one_letter_code
_entity_poly.pdbx_strand_id
1 'polypeptide(L)'
;MRQRLSHSARLTLPGGVSLFLVFALLSFVQAQSGRRKSEQKKTPSPIDSTPATTSTAKTPQKPNSGSSAQEKKGGTKQSSDDVDAADIVHVSSNLVPVPASVVDARGSALTDLKLEDFELRIDGKLKPISDLSRSETPVRMAMLFDNSGSLLASRELEKQAAKRFFGRVLRPFDQAAIYSVSTDYYLAQPLTNDVRRLEQTIESFGKPEGGTALFDAIVDAALYLRPYRGRKVMVIVSDGADTVSRLDFETTLQRVLKEDCEVYVVQTGLYANANVRDLAAETRMEALAAQTGGAVHLPKEPADLEQAFIQIAADLAQQYVVSYYPAEETRDGQYHTIALSVKTRKGSRVRARRGFYAPRA
;
A
#
# COMPACT_ATOMS: atom_id res chain seq x y z
N MET A 1 -36.22 -50.44 -42.01
CA MET A 1 -35.90 -50.64 -43.43
C MET A 1 -34.79 -49.73 -43.84
N ARG A 2 -33.63 -50.32 -44.17
CA ARG A 2 -32.51 -49.86 -45.01
C ARG A 2 -31.97 -48.42 -44.75
N GLN A 3 -30.74 -48.22 -44.50
CA GLN A 3 -29.36 -48.59 -44.89
C GLN A 3 -28.57 -47.27 -45.01
N ARG A 4 -27.47 -47.13 -44.18
CA ARG A 4 -26.05 -47.07 -44.59
C ARG A 4 -25.69 -46.08 -45.72
N LEU A 5 -24.76 -45.18 -45.46
CA LEU A 5 -23.37 -45.40 -45.86
C LEU A 5 -22.47 -44.20 -45.45
N SER A 6 -21.37 -44.55 -44.85
CA SER A 6 -20.13 -43.87 -44.63
C SER A 6 -19.48 -43.32 -45.91
N HIS A 7 -18.76 -42.22 -45.85
CA HIS A 7 -17.52 -42.09 -46.65
C HIS A 7 -16.54 -41.14 -45.94
N SER A 8 -15.48 -41.73 -45.46
CA SER A 8 -14.21 -41.07 -45.10
C SER A 8 -13.44 -40.80 -46.41
N ALA A 9 -12.91 -39.60 -46.53
CA ALA A 9 -11.85 -39.33 -47.51
C ALA A 9 -10.70 -38.59 -46.83
N ARG A 10 -9.63 -39.33 -46.63
CA ARG A 10 -8.27 -38.78 -46.40
C ARG A 10 -7.74 -38.24 -47.72
N LEU A 11 -7.15 -37.04 -47.71
CA LEU A 11 -6.25 -36.67 -48.81
C LEU A 11 -4.97 -36.05 -48.20
N THR A 12 -3.90 -36.62 -48.68
CA THR A 12 -2.50 -36.42 -48.35
C THR A 12 -1.91 -35.16 -49.00
N LEU A 13 -0.88 -34.61 -48.31
CA LEU A 13 0.03 -33.57 -48.80
C LEU A 13 0.76 -33.94 -50.11
N PRO A 14 1.29 -32.91 -50.85
CA PRO A 14 2.69 -32.65 -50.74
C PRO A 14 3.14 -31.18 -50.82
N GLY A 15 4.18 -30.88 -50.11
CA GLY A 15 5.43 -30.21 -50.35
C GLY A 15 5.47 -28.95 -51.26
N GLY A 16 5.91 -27.83 -50.63
CA GLY A 16 6.31 -26.63 -51.36
C GLY A 16 6.98 -25.65 -50.44
N VAL A 17 8.30 -25.75 -50.33
CA VAL A 17 9.20 -24.79 -49.71
C VAL A 17 9.21 -23.53 -50.57
N SER A 18 8.75 -22.39 -50.01
CA SER A 18 8.93 -21.08 -50.65
C SER A 18 9.77 -20.19 -49.74
N LEU A 19 11.01 -20.05 -50.16
CA LEU A 19 12.04 -19.19 -49.58
C LEU A 19 11.77 -17.75 -50.02
N PHE A 20 11.31 -16.88 -49.10
CA PHE A 20 11.26 -15.44 -49.35
C PHE A 20 12.50 -14.76 -48.77
N LEU A 21 13.39 -14.37 -49.68
CA LEU A 21 14.49 -13.46 -49.43
C LEU A 21 13.92 -12.03 -49.26
N VAL A 22 14.02 -11.49 -48.06
CA VAL A 22 13.76 -10.07 -47.83
C VAL A 22 15.07 -9.31 -47.84
N PHE A 23 15.24 -8.50 -48.86
CA PHE A 23 16.33 -7.52 -48.99
C PHE A 23 16.11 -6.40 -47.93
N ALA A 24 17.04 -6.29 -46.99
CA ALA A 24 17.13 -5.15 -46.08
C ALA A 24 17.90 -4.03 -46.78
N LEU A 25 17.21 -2.96 -47.14
CA LEU A 25 17.83 -1.69 -47.55
C LEU A 25 18.26 -0.91 -46.29
N LEU A 26 19.56 -0.91 -46.04
CA LEU A 26 20.22 -0.02 -45.08
C LEU A 26 20.31 1.39 -45.72
N SER A 27 19.50 2.30 -45.21
CA SER A 27 19.64 3.74 -45.46
C SER A 27 20.53 4.35 -44.39
N PHE A 28 21.75 4.66 -44.75
CA PHE A 28 22.68 5.49 -43.97
C PHE A 28 22.22 6.94 -44.04
N VAL A 29 21.81 7.50 -42.90
CA VAL A 29 21.66 8.95 -42.74
C VAL A 29 22.87 9.45 -41.97
N GLN A 30 23.72 10.18 -42.68
CA GLN A 30 24.82 10.96 -42.10
C GLN A 30 24.26 12.19 -41.42
N ALA A 31 24.43 12.29 -40.12
CA ALA A 31 24.17 13.50 -39.35
C ALA A 31 25.44 14.38 -39.39
N GLN A 32 25.33 15.53 -40.03
CA GLN A 32 26.36 16.57 -40.00
C GLN A 32 26.34 17.28 -38.65
N SER A 33 27.49 17.30 -37.98
CA SER A 33 27.74 18.07 -36.76
C SER A 33 27.86 19.56 -37.06
N GLY A 34 26.83 20.33 -36.73
CA GLY A 34 26.88 21.79 -36.73
C GLY A 34 27.27 22.33 -35.35
N ARG A 35 28.52 22.72 -35.22
CA ARG A 35 29.10 23.38 -34.04
C ARG A 35 28.62 24.81 -34.00
N ARG A 36 27.66 25.17 -33.09
CA ARG A 36 27.35 26.55 -32.74
C ARG A 36 28.05 26.93 -31.46
N LYS A 37 28.83 28.04 -31.57
CA LYS A 37 29.54 28.74 -30.50
C LYS A 37 28.56 29.22 -29.44
N SER A 38 28.92 28.99 -28.18
CA SER A 38 28.29 29.58 -26.98
C SER A 38 28.75 31.02 -26.83
N GLU A 39 27.83 31.97 -26.85
CA GLU A 39 28.05 33.32 -26.32
C GLU A 39 27.83 33.29 -24.82
N GLN A 40 28.88 33.66 -24.10
CA GLN A 40 28.87 33.94 -22.67
C GLN A 40 28.10 35.22 -22.42
N LYS A 41 27.00 35.13 -21.64
CA LYS A 41 26.33 36.27 -21.05
C LYS A 41 26.75 36.40 -19.59
N LYS A 42 27.39 37.53 -19.31
CA LYS A 42 27.98 37.96 -18.05
C LYS A 42 26.97 37.97 -16.89
N THR A 43 27.39 37.41 -15.78
CA THR A 43 26.86 37.59 -14.43
C THR A 43 27.11 39.02 -13.92
N PRO A 44 26.21 39.67 -13.20
CA PRO A 44 26.55 40.76 -12.30
C PRO A 44 26.72 40.24 -10.87
N SER A 45 27.83 40.61 -10.26
CA SER A 45 28.19 40.39 -8.86
C SER A 45 27.44 41.32 -7.91
N PRO A 46 27.46 41.01 -6.61
CA PRO A 46 26.54 41.57 -5.62
C PRO A 46 26.97 42.94 -5.10
N ILE A 47 25.99 43.75 -4.75
CA ILE A 47 26.20 45.02 -4.05
C ILE A 47 26.02 44.77 -2.57
N ASP A 48 27.11 45.04 -1.88
CA ASP A 48 27.31 45.17 -0.44
C ASP A 48 26.71 46.48 0.06
N SER A 49 25.92 46.43 1.13
CA SER A 49 25.70 47.59 1.98
C SER A 49 25.02 47.22 3.29
N THR A 50 25.81 47.10 4.33
CA THR A 50 25.49 47.42 5.70
C THR A 50 25.93 48.89 5.93
N PRO A 51 25.43 49.68 6.93
CA PRO A 51 25.23 49.27 8.30
C PRO A 51 24.15 50.02 9.13
N ALA A 52 23.92 49.48 10.34
CA ALA A 52 23.67 50.11 11.63
C ALA A 52 22.32 50.84 11.84
N THR A 53 21.61 50.60 12.92
CA THR A 53 21.86 51.09 14.27
C THR A 53 20.76 50.64 15.25
N THR A 54 21.15 50.04 16.34
CA THR A 54 20.75 50.19 17.77
C THR A 54 19.28 50.57 18.11
N SER A 55 18.61 49.73 18.91
CA SER A 55 17.99 50.17 20.18
C SER A 55 17.47 48.99 21.03
N THR A 56 18.18 48.73 22.12
CA THR A 56 17.84 48.60 23.54
C THR A 56 16.53 47.92 23.97
N ALA A 57 16.72 46.79 24.62
CA ALA A 57 16.29 46.36 25.95
C ALA A 57 14.89 46.66 26.47
N LYS A 58 14.25 45.61 26.94
CA LYS A 58 13.74 45.51 28.34
C LYS A 58 13.17 44.12 28.65
N THR A 59 13.85 43.45 29.53
CA THR A 59 13.33 42.41 30.43
C THR A 59 12.52 43.10 31.54
N PRO A 60 11.51 42.46 32.06
CA PRO A 60 11.22 42.63 33.50
C PRO A 60 11.25 41.31 34.27
N GLN A 61 11.84 41.47 35.40
CA GLN A 61 12.10 40.57 36.50
C GLN A 61 10.83 40.04 37.19
N LYS A 62 11.04 38.91 37.83
CA LYS A 62 10.27 38.26 38.90
C LYS A 62 10.29 39.12 40.16
N PRO A 63 9.29 39.12 41.01
CA PRO A 63 9.48 39.33 42.44
C PRO A 63 9.21 38.06 43.26
N ASN A 64 10.12 37.89 44.16
CA ASN A 64 10.14 36.92 45.25
C ASN A 64 9.67 37.64 46.53
N SER A 65 9.02 36.92 47.42
CA SER A 65 8.95 37.05 48.87
C SER A 65 7.66 36.42 49.36
N GLY A 66 7.56 35.58 50.34
CA GLY A 66 8.38 35.27 51.48
C GLY A 66 7.49 35.03 52.70
N SER A 67 7.81 33.95 53.46
CA SER A 67 7.53 33.80 54.88
C SER A 67 6.06 33.62 55.35
N SER A 68 5.62 32.74 56.24
CA SER A 68 6.19 32.05 57.40
C SER A 68 5.19 31.09 58.02
N ALA A 69 5.63 29.98 58.48
CA ALA A 69 5.35 29.18 59.68
C ALA A 69 3.98 29.27 60.40
N GLN A 70 3.37 28.14 60.70
CA GLN A 70 3.27 27.58 62.06
C GLN A 70 2.61 26.22 62.14
N GLU A 71 3.18 25.40 62.97
CA GLU A 71 2.78 24.03 63.40
C GLU A 71 1.37 23.93 63.96
N LYS A 72 0.78 22.74 63.78
CA LYS A 72 0.16 22.00 64.89
C LYS A 72 0.01 20.50 64.59
N LYS A 73 0.50 19.74 65.56
CA LYS A 73 0.42 18.28 65.73
C LYS A 73 -1.02 17.78 65.81
N GLY A 74 -1.22 16.57 65.26
CA GLY A 74 -2.38 15.72 65.57
C GLY A 74 -2.18 14.39 64.87
N GLY A 75 -1.67 13.38 65.64
CA GLY A 75 -1.42 12.04 65.12
C GLY A 75 -2.68 11.21 65.01
N THR A 76 -2.75 10.39 64.00
CA THR A 76 -3.47 9.12 64.03
C THR A 76 -2.72 8.15 63.14
N LYS A 77 -2.25 7.07 63.73
CA LYS A 77 -1.68 5.90 63.05
C LYS A 77 -2.76 5.26 62.24
N GLN A 78 -2.53 5.15 60.94
CA GLN A 78 -3.20 4.15 60.10
C GLN A 78 -2.12 3.48 59.23
N SER A 79 -2.03 2.20 59.43
CA SER A 79 -1.18 1.26 58.72
C SER A 79 -1.30 1.45 57.20
N SER A 80 -0.26 1.93 56.57
CA SER A 80 -0.09 1.83 55.14
C SER A 80 0.43 0.42 54.82
N ASP A 81 -0.44 -0.39 54.22
CA ASP A 81 0.05 -1.50 53.41
C ASP A 81 0.84 -0.90 52.26
N ASP A 82 2.14 -0.95 52.40
CA ASP A 82 3.08 -0.73 51.27
C ASP A 82 2.87 -1.88 50.31
N VAL A 83 1.98 -1.69 49.36
CA VAL A 83 1.97 -2.48 48.12
C VAL A 83 3.16 -2.01 47.32
N ASP A 84 4.21 -2.83 47.32
CA ASP A 84 5.41 -2.66 46.51
C ASP A 84 5.04 -2.28 45.06
N ALA A 85 5.29 -1.04 44.71
CA ALA A 85 5.10 -0.49 43.37
C ALA A 85 6.16 -1.05 42.35
N ALA A 86 6.84 -2.14 42.72
CA ALA A 86 8.00 -2.64 41.99
C ALA A 86 7.73 -3.81 41.05
N ASP A 87 6.47 -4.23 40.86
CA ASP A 87 6.19 -5.40 40.01
C ASP A 87 5.07 -5.20 39.00
N ILE A 88 5.01 -4.02 38.41
CA ILE A 88 4.28 -3.88 37.16
C ILE A 88 5.18 -4.44 36.05
N VAL A 89 5.13 -5.76 35.88
CA VAL A 89 5.70 -6.40 34.69
C VAL A 89 4.95 -5.86 33.49
N HIS A 90 5.53 -4.89 32.81
CA HIS A 90 5.10 -4.50 31.48
C HIS A 90 5.33 -5.68 30.53
N VAL A 91 4.40 -6.63 30.48
CA VAL A 91 4.38 -7.64 29.44
C VAL A 91 4.01 -6.93 28.15
N SER A 92 5.01 -6.43 27.42
CA SER A 92 4.82 -6.06 26.04
C SER A 92 4.49 -7.35 25.30
N SER A 93 3.23 -7.55 24.98
CA SER A 93 2.80 -8.67 24.17
C SER A 93 3.46 -8.56 22.80
N ASN A 94 4.48 -9.38 22.53
CA ASN A 94 5.17 -9.47 21.24
C ASN A 94 4.33 -10.27 20.20
N LEU A 95 3.02 -10.21 20.31
CA LEU A 95 2.12 -10.91 19.43
C LEU A 95 2.20 -10.31 18.02
N VAL A 96 2.50 -11.13 17.03
CA VAL A 96 2.57 -10.72 15.61
C VAL A 96 1.25 -11.03 14.94
N PRO A 97 0.48 -10.02 14.52
CA PRO A 97 -0.75 -10.21 13.79
C PRO A 97 -0.47 -10.49 12.32
N VAL A 98 -1.20 -11.44 11.75
CA VAL A 98 -1.18 -11.80 10.32
C VAL A 98 -2.61 -11.68 9.80
N PRO A 99 -2.98 -10.55 9.18
CA PRO A 99 -4.27 -10.42 8.51
C PRO A 99 -4.38 -11.44 7.37
N ALA A 100 -5.54 -12.05 7.25
CA ALA A 100 -5.80 -13.08 6.24
C ALA A 100 -7.22 -13.05 5.71
N SER A 101 -7.38 -13.03 4.39
CA SER A 101 -8.64 -13.28 3.70
C SER A 101 -8.71 -14.73 3.27
N VAL A 102 -9.82 -15.39 3.53
CA VAL A 102 -10.04 -16.78 3.11
C VAL A 102 -11.28 -16.85 2.24
N VAL A 103 -11.12 -17.41 1.04
CA VAL A 103 -12.23 -17.60 0.10
C VAL A 103 -12.36 -19.06 -0.30
N ASP A 104 -13.57 -19.47 -0.66
CA ASP A 104 -13.84 -20.77 -1.25
C ASP A 104 -13.38 -20.86 -2.72
N ALA A 105 -13.61 -22.00 -3.36
CA ALA A 105 -13.29 -22.20 -4.76
C ALA A 105 -14.06 -21.26 -5.72
N ARG A 106 -15.19 -20.70 -5.30
CA ARG A 106 -16.01 -19.76 -6.06
C ARG A 106 -15.60 -18.29 -5.80
N GLY A 107 -14.68 -18.04 -4.85
CA GLY A 107 -14.27 -16.71 -4.47
C GLY A 107 -15.12 -16.06 -3.38
N SER A 108 -16.08 -16.80 -2.79
CA SER A 108 -16.90 -16.33 -1.67
C SER A 108 -16.09 -16.39 -0.36
N ALA A 109 -16.19 -15.35 0.47
CA ALA A 109 -15.47 -15.31 1.73
C ALA A 109 -15.98 -16.38 2.69
N LEU A 110 -15.06 -17.12 3.28
CA LEU A 110 -15.31 -18.05 4.37
C LEU A 110 -15.18 -17.30 5.69
N THR A 111 -16.28 -17.15 6.40
CA THR A 111 -16.35 -16.33 7.62
C THR A 111 -16.64 -17.12 8.89
N ASP A 112 -16.71 -18.44 8.78
CA ASP A 112 -17.08 -19.38 9.86
C ASP A 112 -15.90 -20.22 10.37
N LEU A 113 -14.67 -19.87 9.98
CA LEU A 113 -13.48 -20.63 10.38
C LEU A 113 -13.09 -20.35 11.82
N LYS A 114 -12.55 -21.38 12.46
CA LYS A 114 -12.04 -21.37 13.83
C LYS A 114 -10.53 -21.50 13.85
N LEU A 115 -9.90 -21.27 15.00
CA LEU A 115 -8.46 -21.33 15.18
C LEU A 115 -7.87 -22.68 14.74
N GLU A 116 -8.53 -23.77 15.09
CA GLU A 116 -8.13 -25.12 14.73
C GLU A 116 -8.14 -25.41 13.21
N ASP A 117 -8.86 -24.62 12.43
CA ASP A 117 -8.89 -24.76 10.97
C ASP A 117 -7.60 -24.28 10.30
N PHE A 118 -6.85 -23.41 10.95
CA PHE A 118 -5.65 -22.79 10.38
C PHE A 118 -4.38 -23.58 10.69
N GLU A 119 -3.42 -23.47 9.81
CA GLU A 119 -2.03 -23.92 9.99
C GLU A 119 -1.08 -22.79 9.59
N LEU A 120 -0.20 -22.40 10.51
CA LEU A 120 0.80 -21.36 10.32
C LEU A 120 2.20 -21.97 10.27
N ARG A 121 2.98 -21.60 9.25
CA ARG A 121 4.40 -21.94 9.15
C ARG A 121 5.21 -20.66 9.00
N ILE A 122 6.30 -20.59 9.77
CA ILE A 122 7.31 -19.54 9.65
C ILE A 122 8.62 -20.24 9.24
N ASP A 123 9.20 -19.82 8.11
CA ASP A 123 10.37 -20.46 7.50
C ASP A 123 10.22 -21.98 7.34
N GLY A 124 9.01 -22.38 6.91
CA GLY A 124 8.63 -23.77 6.72
C GLY A 124 8.35 -24.56 8.03
N LYS A 125 8.67 -24.00 9.21
CA LYS A 125 8.44 -24.65 10.50
C LYS A 125 7.04 -24.35 11.03
N LEU A 126 6.33 -25.37 11.48
CA LEU A 126 5.01 -25.21 12.10
C LEU A 126 5.11 -24.34 13.36
N LYS A 127 4.22 -23.35 13.49
CA LYS A 127 4.13 -22.47 14.65
C LYS A 127 2.72 -22.52 15.24
N PRO A 128 2.58 -22.57 16.57
CA PRO A 128 1.28 -22.50 17.21
C PRO A 128 0.66 -21.13 16.99
N ILE A 129 -0.64 -21.12 16.65
CA ILE A 129 -1.45 -19.91 16.58
C ILE A 129 -1.94 -19.64 17.99
N SER A 130 -1.75 -18.42 18.48
CA SER A 130 -2.11 -18.02 19.84
C SER A 130 -3.48 -17.37 19.93
N ASP A 131 -3.91 -16.68 18.86
CA ASP A 131 -5.19 -16.02 18.81
C ASP A 131 -5.74 -15.97 17.37
N LEU A 132 -7.05 -16.02 17.27
CA LEU A 132 -7.80 -15.80 16.05
C LEU A 132 -8.95 -14.84 16.34
N SER A 133 -8.89 -13.66 15.77
CA SER A 133 -9.96 -12.69 15.88
C SER A 133 -10.46 -12.28 14.50
N ARG A 134 -11.67 -11.74 14.45
CA ARG A 134 -12.10 -10.92 13.32
C ARG A 134 -11.60 -9.51 13.54
N SER A 135 -11.19 -8.87 12.47
CA SER A 135 -10.53 -7.59 12.56
C SER A 135 -11.50 -6.49 13.04
N GLU A 136 -11.55 -6.26 14.36
CA GLU A 136 -12.09 -5.04 14.97
C GLU A 136 -11.03 -3.93 15.00
N THR A 137 -9.78 -4.27 14.70
CA THR A 137 -8.66 -3.31 14.68
C THR A 137 -8.95 -2.21 13.66
N PRO A 138 -8.78 -0.93 14.06
CA PRO A 138 -8.95 0.19 13.14
C PRO A 138 -8.07 0.10 11.91
N VAL A 139 -8.63 0.45 10.76
CA VAL A 139 -7.87 0.58 9.51
C VAL A 139 -7.30 1.99 9.39
N ARG A 140 -6.03 2.07 9.03
CA ARG A 140 -5.34 3.29 8.62
C ARG A 140 -4.98 3.15 7.15
N MET A 141 -5.77 3.80 6.31
CA MET A 141 -5.71 3.63 4.85
C MET A 141 -4.99 4.80 4.21
N ALA A 142 -4.13 4.53 3.23
CA ALA A 142 -3.68 5.53 2.26
C ALA A 142 -4.21 5.14 0.87
N MET A 143 -5.00 5.99 0.24
CA MET A 143 -5.37 5.84 -1.16
C MET A 143 -4.40 6.66 -2.01
N LEU A 144 -3.67 5.98 -2.90
CA LEU A 144 -2.84 6.60 -3.91
C LEU A 144 -3.67 6.72 -5.19
N PHE A 145 -4.00 7.93 -5.55
CA PHE A 145 -4.83 8.23 -6.71
C PHE A 145 -3.96 8.78 -7.82
N ASP A 146 -3.78 7.99 -8.85
CA ASP A 146 -2.96 8.35 -10.00
C ASP A 146 -3.61 9.49 -10.77
N ASN A 147 -2.88 10.58 -10.95
CA ASN A 147 -3.28 11.78 -11.66
C ASN A 147 -2.37 12.04 -12.87
N SER A 148 -1.76 11.00 -13.42
CA SER A 148 -0.90 11.06 -14.59
C SER A 148 -1.70 11.14 -15.90
N GLY A 149 -1.00 11.54 -16.97
CA GLY A 149 -1.63 11.82 -18.26
C GLY A 149 -2.24 10.59 -18.96
N SER A 150 -1.84 9.38 -18.62
CA SER A 150 -2.38 8.13 -19.19
C SER A 150 -3.84 7.88 -18.85
N LEU A 151 -4.33 8.42 -17.72
CA LEU A 151 -5.66 8.14 -17.17
C LEU A 151 -6.75 9.14 -17.55
N LEU A 152 -6.50 10.01 -18.51
CA LEU A 152 -7.45 11.07 -18.90
C LEU A 152 -8.85 10.54 -19.27
N ALA A 153 -8.92 9.39 -19.95
CA ALA A 153 -10.19 8.82 -20.42
C ALA A 153 -11.02 8.17 -19.31
N SER A 154 -10.37 7.64 -18.27
CA SER A 154 -11.01 6.89 -17.16
C SER A 154 -11.31 7.76 -15.94
N ARG A 155 -10.76 8.95 -15.89
CA ARG A 155 -10.69 9.84 -14.73
C ARG A 155 -11.99 10.03 -13.97
N GLU A 156 -13.07 10.38 -14.65
CA GLU A 156 -14.34 10.65 -13.99
C GLU A 156 -14.97 9.41 -13.38
N LEU A 157 -14.79 8.27 -14.04
CA LEU A 157 -15.25 6.97 -13.53
C LEU A 157 -14.47 6.58 -12.27
N GLU A 158 -13.15 6.77 -12.27
CA GLU A 158 -12.28 6.50 -11.12
C GLU A 158 -12.63 7.38 -9.93
N LYS A 159 -12.82 8.68 -10.13
CA LYS A 159 -13.27 9.61 -9.09
C LYS A 159 -14.59 9.16 -8.47
N GLN A 160 -15.59 8.84 -9.30
CA GLN A 160 -16.90 8.42 -8.81
C GLN A 160 -16.83 7.11 -8.03
N ALA A 161 -16.06 6.13 -8.50
CA ALA A 161 -15.88 4.86 -7.83
C ALA A 161 -15.12 5.00 -6.51
N ALA A 162 -14.04 5.80 -6.47
CA ALA A 162 -13.27 6.09 -5.26
C ALA A 162 -14.11 6.83 -4.19
N LYS A 163 -14.94 7.78 -4.59
CA LYS A 163 -15.86 8.48 -3.67
C LYS A 163 -16.83 7.49 -3.02
N ARG A 164 -17.51 6.66 -3.81
CA ARG A 164 -18.44 5.64 -3.28
C ARG A 164 -17.75 4.61 -2.39
N PHE A 165 -16.48 4.30 -2.66
CA PHE A 165 -15.70 3.38 -1.86
C PHE A 165 -15.54 3.86 -0.41
N PHE A 166 -15.17 5.13 -0.18
CA PHE A 166 -14.99 5.66 1.17
C PHE A 166 -16.25 5.54 2.02
N GLY A 167 -17.41 5.83 1.44
CA GLY A 167 -18.70 5.69 2.15
C GLY A 167 -19.05 4.25 2.52
N ARG A 168 -18.47 3.26 1.84
CA ARG A 168 -18.71 1.83 2.10
C ARG A 168 -17.70 1.20 3.03
N VAL A 169 -16.42 1.61 2.93
CA VAL A 169 -15.31 0.93 3.61
C VAL A 169 -15.01 1.47 4.99
N LEU A 170 -15.19 2.78 5.21
CA LEU A 170 -14.79 3.41 6.45
C LEU A 170 -15.85 3.22 7.55
N ARG A 171 -15.44 2.51 8.60
CA ARG A 171 -16.17 2.44 9.87
C ARG A 171 -15.85 3.70 10.69
N PRO A 172 -16.64 4.02 11.75
CA PRO A 172 -16.43 5.25 12.53
C PRO A 172 -15.02 5.44 13.10
N PHE A 173 -14.30 4.34 13.35
CA PHE A 173 -12.95 4.34 13.93
C PHE A 173 -11.82 4.16 12.87
N ASP A 174 -12.18 3.93 11.61
CA ASP A 174 -11.24 3.87 10.50
C ASP A 174 -10.91 5.28 10.01
N GLN A 175 -9.74 5.43 9.41
CA GLN A 175 -9.31 6.69 8.80
C GLN A 175 -8.64 6.43 7.46
N ALA A 176 -8.85 7.35 6.52
CA ALA A 176 -8.19 7.33 5.23
C ALA A 176 -7.46 8.63 4.95
N ALA A 177 -6.33 8.53 4.28
CA ALA A 177 -5.57 9.61 3.68
C ALA A 177 -5.61 9.47 2.16
N ILE A 178 -5.40 10.56 1.43
CA ILE A 178 -5.37 10.55 -0.03
C ILE A 178 -4.07 11.18 -0.51
N TYR A 179 -3.37 10.47 -1.37
CA TYR A 179 -2.24 10.96 -2.14
C TYR A 179 -2.65 11.23 -3.59
N SER A 180 -2.21 12.34 -4.14
CA SER A 180 -2.19 12.58 -5.58
C SER A 180 -0.83 12.15 -6.12
N VAL A 181 -0.84 11.33 -7.16
CA VAL A 181 0.38 10.80 -7.79
C VAL A 181 0.42 11.25 -9.25
N SER A 182 1.48 11.94 -9.63
CA SER A 182 1.82 12.30 -11.03
C SER A 182 3.35 12.39 -11.13
N THR A 183 3.90 13.30 -11.92
CA THR A 183 5.35 13.58 -11.94
C THR A 183 5.87 13.92 -10.55
N ASP A 184 5.08 14.68 -9.78
CA ASP A 184 5.25 14.88 -8.36
C ASP A 184 4.11 14.17 -7.61
N TYR A 185 4.37 13.78 -6.37
CA TYR A 185 3.35 13.19 -5.49
C TYR A 185 3.25 14.00 -4.20
N TYR A 186 2.06 14.05 -3.63
CA TYR A 186 1.85 14.74 -2.36
C TYR A 186 0.65 14.20 -1.59
N LEU A 187 0.69 14.34 -0.28
CA LEU A 187 -0.42 14.05 0.62
C LEU A 187 -1.49 15.13 0.45
N ALA A 188 -2.52 14.83 -0.33
CA ALA A 188 -3.63 15.76 -0.61
C ALA A 188 -4.59 15.89 0.58
N GLN A 189 -4.85 14.79 1.29
CA GLN A 189 -5.68 14.76 2.49
C GLN A 189 -5.03 13.88 3.55
N PRO A 190 -4.64 14.43 4.70
CA PRO A 190 -4.21 13.63 5.86
C PRO A 190 -5.31 12.72 6.39
N LEU A 191 -4.92 11.70 7.20
CA LEU A 191 -5.85 10.75 7.79
C LEU A 191 -7.05 11.42 8.43
N THR A 192 -8.24 11.05 7.96
CA THR A 192 -9.53 11.50 8.48
C THR A 192 -10.58 10.39 8.36
N ASN A 193 -11.59 10.41 9.21
CA ASN A 193 -12.81 9.61 9.09
C ASN A 193 -13.97 10.40 8.45
N ASP A 194 -13.76 11.66 8.09
CA ASP A 194 -14.74 12.50 7.43
C ASP A 194 -14.80 12.16 5.93
N VAL A 195 -15.77 11.33 5.56
CA VAL A 195 -15.97 10.89 4.17
C VAL A 195 -16.19 12.06 3.22
N ARG A 196 -16.86 13.12 3.67
CA ARG A 196 -17.12 14.29 2.81
C ARG A 196 -15.83 15.02 2.43
N ARG A 197 -14.87 15.12 3.37
CA ARG A 197 -13.55 15.70 3.06
C ARG A 197 -12.79 14.85 2.07
N LEU A 198 -12.84 13.52 2.20
CA LEU A 198 -12.21 12.62 1.24
C LEU A 198 -12.82 12.76 -0.16
N GLU A 199 -14.14 12.80 -0.26
CA GLU A 199 -14.86 13.01 -1.52
C GLU A 199 -14.52 14.35 -2.17
N GLN A 200 -14.50 15.43 -1.37
CA GLN A 200 -14.13 16.78 -1.84
C GLN A 200 -12.69 16.82 -2.36
N THR A 201 -11.76 16.12 -1.68
CA THR A 201 -10.37 16.04 -2.12
C THR A 201 -10.26 15.34 -3.47
N ILE A 202 -10.91 14.19 -3.65
CA ILE A 202 -10.94 13.49 -4.95
C ILE A 202 -11.54 14.40 -6.03
N GLU A 203 -12.64 15.11 -5.72
CA GLU A 203 -13.29 16.00 -6.67
C GLU A 203 -12.39 17.18 -7.10
N SER A 204 -11.58 17.69 -6.16
CA SER A 204 -10.68 18.83 -6.40
C SER A 204 -9.51 18.51 -7.33
N PHE A 205 -9.21 17.24 -7.59
CA PHE A 205 -8.13 16.87 -8.49
C PHE A 205 -8.40 17.35 -9.92
N GLY A 206 -7.46 18.11 -10.45
CA GLY A 206 -7.51 18.68 -11.79
C GLY A 206 -7.40 17.63 -12.90
N LYS A 207 -7.16 18.14 -14.11
CA LYS A 207 -6.91 17.30 -15.28
C LYS A 207 -5.64 16.48 -15.06
N PRO A 208 -5.67 15.14 -15.35
CA PRO A 208 -4.49 14.31 -15.31
C PRO A 208 -3.41 14.78 -16.27
N GLU A 209 -2.16 14.86 -15.80
CA GLU A 209 -1.03 15.28 -16.61
C GLU A 209 0.32 14.76 -16.08
N GLY A 210 1.34 14.80 -16.94
CA GLY A 210 2.70 14.42 -16.59
C GLY A 210 2.96 12.91 -16.53
N GLY A 211 4.09 12.55 -15.95
CA GLY A 211 4.50 11.17 -15.67
C GLY A 211 3.94 10.66 -14.35
N THR A 212 4.45 9.52 -13.87
CA THR A 212 3.99 8.85 -12.65
C THR A 212 5.18 8.50 -11.77
N ALA A 213 5.28 9.12 -10.58
CA ALA A 213 6.25 8.78 -9.53
C ALA A 213 5.61 7.78 -8.54
N LEU A 214 5.18 6.63 -9.05
CA LEU A 214 4.36 5.67 -8.28
C LEU A 214 5.15 5.02 -7.15
N PHE A 215 6.36 4.54 -7.41
CA PHE A 215 7.16 3.84 -6.40
C PHE A 215 7.59 4.76 -5.26
N ASP A 216 7.97 6.00 -5.57
CA ASP A 216 8.30 7.00 -4.54
C ASP A 216 7.07 7.31 -3.68
N ALA A 217 5.89 7.47 -4.28
CA ALA A 217 4.62 7.72 -3.57
C ALA A 217 4.20 6.54 -2.68
N ILE A 218 4.38 5.30 -3.15
CA ILE A 218 4.10 4.07 -2.38
C ILE A 218 4.95 4.05 -1.09
N VAL A 219 6.23 4.34 -1.20
CA VAL A 219 7.13 4.36 -0.04
C VAL A 219 6.78 5.49 0.92
N ASP A 220 6.53 6.69 0.41
CA ASP A 220 6.14 7.83 1.24
C ASP A 220 4.84 7.56 2.01
N ALA A 221 3.83 7.00 1.35
CA ALA A 221 2.57 6.62 1.98
C ALA A 221 2.74 5.53 3.05
N ALA A 222 3.59 4.53 2.82
CA ALA A 222 3.90 3.51 3.83
C ALA A 222 4.59 4.12 5.05
N LEU A 223 5.55 5.02 4.84
CA LEU A 223 6.23 5.76 5.90
C LEU A 223 5.28 6.70 6.65
N TYR A 224 4.38 7.36 5.96
CA TYR A 224 3.34 8.19 6.57
C TYR A 224 2.44 7.40 7.51
N LEU A 225 2.08 6.16 7.14
CA LEU A 225 1.24 5.29 7.96
C LEU A 225 1.99 4.66 9.16
N ARG A 226 3.32 4.66 9.17
CA ARG A 226 4.16 4.01 10.21
C ARG A 226 3.77 4.37 11.66
N PRO A 227 3.60 5.64 12.05
CA PRO A 227 3.34 6.02 13.43
C PRO A 227 1.93 5.69 13.92
N TYR A 228 1.01 5.36 13.01
CA TYR A 228 -0.37 5.14 13.37
C TYR A 228 -0.63 3.70 13.79
N ARG A 229 -1.31 3.53 14.92
CA ARG A 229 -1.74 2.21 15.39
C ARG A 229 -2.94 1.72 14.59
N GLY A 230 -2.99 0.42 14.30
CA GLY A 230 -4.04 -0.22 13.53
C GLY A 230 -3.50 -1.00 12.35
N ARG A 231 -4.40 -1.52 11.52
CA ARG A 231 -4.07 -2.19 10.26
C ARG A 231 -3.73 -1.12 9.22
N LYS A 232 -2.54 -1.20 8.67
CA LYS A 232 -2.09 -0.30 7.61
C LYS A 232 -2.47 -0.88 6.26
N VAL A 233 -3.22 -0.13 5.50
CA VAL A 233 -3.73 -0.54 4.19
C VAL A 233 -3.41 0.54 3.17
N MET A 234 -2.94 0.14 2.02
CA MET A 234 -2.76 1.01 0.87
C MET A 234 -3.68 0.56 -0.26
N VAL A 235 -4.40 1.49 -0.86
CA VAL A 235 -5.22 1.26 -2.05
C VAL A 235 -4.67 2.10 -3.18
N ILE A 236 -4.09 1.45 -4.18
CA ILE A 236 -3.50 2.10 -5.35
C ILE A 236 -4.54 2.07 -6.47
N VAL A 237 -4.87 3.22 -7.01
CA VAL A 237 -5.75 3.40 -8.18
C VAL A 237 -4.90 4.00 -9.29
N SER A 238 -4.40 3.15 -10.20
CA SER A 238 -3.39 3.50 -11.21
C SER A 238 -3.39 2.46 -12.34
N ASP A 239 -2.81 2.77 -13.49
CA ASP A 239 -2.47 1.77 -14.51
C ASP A 239 -1.22 0.95 -14.14
N GLY A 240 -0.57 1.30 -13.03
CA GLY A 240 0.59 0.62 -12.46
C GLY A 240 1.92 1.00 -13.11
N ALA A 241 1.92 1.86 -14.12
CA ALA A 241 3.13 2.35 -14.74
C ALA A 241 3.87 3.33 -13.82
N ASP A 242 5.17 3.11 -13.66
CA ASP A 242 6.09 4.04 -13.01
C ASP A 242 7.05 4.59 -14.04
N THR A 243 7.14 5.91 -14.17
CA THR A 243 7.91 6.54 -15.25
C THR A 243 9.01 7.49 -14.77
N VAL A 244 8.90 8.01 -13.54
CA VAL A 244 9.81 9.05 -13.07
C VAL A 244 10.28 8.87 -11.62
N SER A 245 9.92 7.78 -10.93
CA SER A 245 10.41 7.51 -9.57
C SER A 245 11.93 7.39 -9.53
N ARG A 246 12.49 7.74 -8.39
CA ARG A 246 13.92 7.54 -8.07
C ARG A 246 14.19 6.13 -7.56
N LEU A 247 13.18 5.52 -6.95
CA LEU A 247 13.25 4.18 -6.41
C LEU A 247 12.90 3.16 -7.49
N ASP A 248 13.58 2.01 -7.45
CA ASP A 248 13.18 0.84 -8.21
C ASP A 248 12.13 0.02 -7.46
N PHE A 249 11.53 -0.94 -8.17
CA PHE A 249 10.47 -1.79 -7.62
C PHE A 249 10.94 -2.62 -6.43
N GLU A 250 12.13 -3.19 -6.49
CA GLU A 250 12.65 -4.08 -5.44
C GLU A 250 12.88 -3.32 -4.13
N THR A 251 13.47 -2.13 -4.21
CA THR A 251 13.63 -1.23 -3.06
C THR A 251 12.28 -0.81 -2.49
N THR A 252 11.31 -0.54 -3.35
CA THR A 252 9.94 -0.17 -2.96
C THR A 252 9.28 -1.31 -2.20
N LEU A 253 9.30 -2.52 -2.75
CA LEU A 253 8.73 -3.71 -2.12
C LEU A 253 9.33 -3.97 -0.74
N GLN A 254 10.66 -3.94 -0.63
CA GLN A 254 11.33 -4.13 0.66
C GLN A 254 10.92 -3.09 1.71
N ARG A 255 10.78 -1.82 1.32
CA ARG A 255 10.35 -0.75 2.24
C ARG A 255 8.91 -0.94 2.70
N VAL A 256 8.00 -1.27 1.79
CA VAL A 256 6.59 -1.52 2.13
C VAL A 256 6.44 -2.70 3.08
N LEU A 257 7.18 -3.81 2.84
CA LEU A 257 7.17 -4.97 3.72
C LEU A 257 7.69 -4.67 5.13
N LYS A 258 8.65 -3.74 5.28
CA LYS A 258 9.13 -3.29 6.60
C LYS A 258 8.09 -2.49 7.38
N GLU A 259 7.18 -1.81 6.68
CA GLU A 259 6.14 -0.99 7.31
C GLU A 259 4.87 -1.78 7.62
N ASP A 260 4.81 -3.06 7.29
CA ASP A 260 3.66 -3.95 7.52
C ASP A 260 2.36 -3.38 6.91
N CYS A 261 2.46 -2.92 5.67
CA CYS A 261 1.35 -2.31 4.94
C CYS A 261 0.78 -3.29 3.92
N GLU A 262 -0.51 -3.60 4.03
CA GLU A 262 -1.24 -4.45 3.08
C GLU A 262 -1.62 -3.61 1.85
N VAL A 263 -1.32 -4.09 0.63
CA VAL A 263 -1.51 -3.31 -0.60
C VAL A 263 -2.56 -3.93 -1.50
N TYR A 264 -3.60 -3.18 -1.77
CA TYR A 264 -4.60 -3.46 -2.81
C TYR A 264 -4.35 -2.57 -4.01
N VAL A 265 -4.53 -3.12 -5.21
CA VAL A 265 -4.38 -2.37 -6.46
C VAL A 265 -5.65 -2.50 -7.28
N VAL A 266 -6.21 -1.37 -7.66
CA VAL A 266 -7.24 -1.27 -8.69
C VAL A 266 -6.55 -0.74 -9.94
N GLN A 267 -6.23 -1.66 -10.85
CA GLN A 267 -5.47 -1.32 -12.04
C GLN A 267 -6.41 -0.77 -13.10
N THR A 268 -6.25 0.52 -13.40
CA THR A 268 -7.07 1.27 -14.35
C THR A 268 -6.37 1.33 -15.72
N GLY A 269 -7.07 1.80 -16.74
CA GLY A 269 -6.49 1.96 -18.09
C GLY A 269 -6.77 0.80 -19.07
N LEU A 270 -7.07 -0.41 -18.60
CA LEU A 270 -7.36 -1.56 -19.48
C LEU A 270 -8.59 -1.35 -20.38
N TYR A 271 -9.60 -0.65 -19.85
CA TYR A 271 -10.81 -0.34 -20.62
C TYR A 271 -10.66 0.90 -21.51
N ALA A 272 -9.63 1.71 -21.30
CA ALA A 272 -9.35 2.86 -22.15
C ALA A 272 -8.61 2.46 -23.43
N ASN A 273 -7.70 1.50 -23.36
CA ASN A 273 -6.96 1.01 -24.54
C ASN A 273 -6.30 -0.35 -24.28
N ALA A 274 -7.00 -1.43 -24.57
CA ALA A 274 -6.50 -2.80 -24.40
C ALA A 274 -5.22 -3.13 -25.19
N ASN A 275 -4.85 -2.30 -26.18
CA ASN A 275 -3.64 -2.48 -26.98
C ASN A 275 -2.37 -1.89 -26.35
N VAL A 276 -2.49 -1.16 -25.24
CA VAL A 276 -1.34 -0.51 -24.53
C VAL A 276 -1.18 -1.10 -23.14
N ARG A 277 -1.29 -2.43 -23.04
CA ARG A 277 -1.13 -3.14 -21.77
C ARG A 277 0.35 -3.21 -21.39
N ASP A 278 0.73 -2.66 -20.23
CA ASP A 278 2.06 -2.83 -19.65
C ASP A 278 2.08 -4.07 -18.74
N LEU A 279 2.45 -5.21 -19.31
CA LEU A 279 2.56 -6.47 -18.59
C LEU A 279 3.62 -6.44 -17.47
N ALA A 280 4.65 -5.62 -17.62
CA ALA A 280 5.68 -5.49 -16.59
C ALA A 280 5.14 -4.70 -15.38
N ALA A 281 4.36 -3.64 -15.62
CA ALA A 281 3.66 -2.92 -14.56
C ALA A 281 2.66 -3.82 -13.83
N GLU A 282 1.84 -4.58 -14.56
CA GLU A 282 0.91 -5.55 -13.97
C GLU A 282 1.64 -6.56 -13.09
N THR A 283 2.71 -7.17 -13.59
CA THR A 283 3.49 -8.17 -12.83
C THR A 283 4.07 -7.59 -11.54
N ARG A 284 4.55 -6.32 -11.57
CA ARG A 284 5.05 -5.65 -10.37
C ARG A 284 3.92 -5.40 -9.36
N MET A 285 2.77 -4.93 -9.81
CA MET A 285 1.61 -4.69 -8.92
C MET A 285 1.09 -6.00 -8.33
N GLU A 286 1.03 -7.07 -9.11
CA GLU A 286 0.68 -8.42 -8.63
C GLU A 286 1.68 -8.91 -7.58
N ALA A 287 2.98 -8.74 -7.81
CA ALA A 287 4.01 -9.10 -6.85
C ALA A 287 3.88 -8.30 -5.54
N LEU A 288 3.68 -6.98 -5.62
CA LEU A 288 3.50 -6.11 -4.47
C LEU A 288 2.29 -6.54 -3.62
N ALA A 289 1.13 -6.72 -4.25
CA ALA A 289 -0.09 -7.14 -3.57
C ALA A 289 0.06 -8.55 -2.97
N ALA A 290 0.61 -9.52 -3.73
CA ALA A 290 0.79 -10.89 -3.26
C ALA A 290 1.76 -10.99 -2.06
N GLN A 291 2.83 -10.20 -2.03
CA GLN A 291 3.80 -10.20 -0.94
C GLN A 291 3.25 -9.57 0.33
N THR A 292 2.38 -8.57 0.19
CA THR A 292 1.80 -7.81 1.32
C THR A 292 0.47 -8.38 1.83
N GLY A 293 -0.13 -9.35 1.13
CA GLY A 293 -1.39 -10.00 1.53
C GLY A 293 -2.65 -9.41 0.93
N GLY A 294 -2.53 -8.36 0.14
CA GLY A 294 -3.63 -7.73 -0.58
C GLY A 294 -4.00 -8.41 -1.90
N ALA A 295 -4.59 -7.67 -2.82
CA ALA A 295 -5.05 -8.17 -4.12
C ALA A 295 -4.93 -7.14 -5.23
N VAL A 296 -4.82 -7.62 -6.47
CA VAL A 296 -4.96 -6.79 -7.67
C VAL A 296 -6.32 -7.06 -8.31
N HIS A 297 -7.01 -6.00 -8.66
CA HIS A 297 -8.25 -6.00 -9.42
C HIS A 297 -8.00 -5.37 -10.78
N LEU A 298 -8.38 -6.07 -11.84
CA LEU A 298 -8.17 -5.68 -13.24
C LEU A 298 -9.53 -5.40 -13.91
N PRO A 299 -10.16 -4.24 -13.68
CA PRO A 299 -11.41 -3.87 -14.31
C PRO A 299 -11.26 -3.85 -15.84
N LYS A 300 -12.14 -4.54 -16.57
CA LYS A 300 -12.17 -4.54 -18.02
C LYS A 300 -13.23 -3.58 -18.57
N GLU A 301 -14.22 -3.30 -17.75
CA GLU A 301 -15.34 -2.40 -18.05
C GLU A 301 -15.56 -1.43 -16.89
N PRO A 302 -16.21 -0.27 -17.12
CA PRO A 302 -16.53 0.69 -16.05
C PRO A 302 -17.28 0.09 -14.86
N ALA A 303 -18.16 -0.89 -15.09
CA ALA A 303 -18.90 -1.59 -14.03
C ALA A 303 -17.99 -2.42 -13.12
N ASP A 304 -16.92 -2.99 -13.68
CA ASP A 304 -15.94 -3.80 -12.93
C ASP A 304 -15.16 -2.95 -11.94
N LEU A 305 -14.97 -1.65 -12.22
CA LEU A 305 -14.26 -0.73 -11.35
C LEU A 305 -14.98 -0.57 -10.00
N GLU A 306 -16.29 -0.41 -10.03
CA GLU A 306 -17.08 -0.36 -8.79
C GLU A 306 -17.05 -1.71 -8.06
N GLN A 307 -17.12 -2.81 -8.80
CA GLN A 307 -17.06 -4.14 -8.22
C GLN A 307 -15.69 -4.41 -7.55
N ALA A 308 -14.60 -3.93 -8.12
CA ALA A 308 -13.27 -4.01 -7.50
C ALA A 308 -13.25 -3.34 -6.11
N PHE A 309 -13.79 -2.13 -6.00
CA PHE A 309 -13.88 -1.44 -4.72
C PHE A 309 -14.82 -2.13 -3.71
N ILE A 310 -15.92 -2.71 -4.17
CA ILE A 310 -16.81 -3.50 -3.31
C ILE A 310 -16.07 -4.72 -2.76
N GLN A 311 -15.27 -5.40 -3.58
CA GLN A 311 -14.49 -6.56 -3.16
C GLN A 311 -13.42 -6.18 -2.13
N ILE A 312 -12.71 -5.06 -2.33
CA ILE A 312 -11.73 -4.56 -1.36
C ILE A 312 -12.42 -4.26 -0.02
N ALA A 313 -13.56 -3.56 -0.05
CA ALA A 313 -14.32 -3.26 1.18
C ALA A 313 -14.77 -4.54 1.91
N ALA A 314 -15.27 -5.54 1.17
CA ALA A 314 -15.66 -6.83 1.72
C ALA A 314 -14.47 -7.58 2.33
N ASP A 315 -13.33 -7.59 1.67
CA ASP A 315 -12.11 -8.17 2.19
C ASP A 315 -11.70 -7.54 3.51
N LEU A 316 -11.61 -6.20 3.55
CA LEU A 316 -11.20 -5.47 4.76
C LEU A 316 -12.15 -5.69 5.93
N ALA A 317 -13.46 -5.87 5.66
CA ALA A 317 -14.48 -6.12 6.69
C ALA A 317 -14.49 -7.57 7.20
N GLN A 318 -14.04 -8.54 6.38
CA GLN A 318 -14.21 -9.97 6.66
C GLN A 318 -12.90 -10.70 6.96
N GLN A 319 -11.77 -10.01 6.99
CA GLN A 319 -10.47 -10.60 7.31
C GLN A 319 -10.42 -11.19 8.72
N TYR A 320 -9.73 -12.33 8.82
CA TYR A 320 -9.22 -12.86 10.07
C TYR A 320 -7.91 -12.15 10.44
N VAL A 321 -7.64 -12.07 11.72
CA VAL A 321 -6.31 -11.75 12.25
C VAL A 321 -5.82 -12.98 13.00
N VAL A 322 -4.90 -13.70 12.38
CA VAL A 322 -4.20 -14.83 12.99
C VAL A 322 -2.99 -14.27 13.71
N SER A 323 -2.86 -14.53 15.01
CA SER A 323 -1.75 -13.99 15.79
C SER A 323 -0.92 -15.09 16.41
N TYR A 324 0.40 -14.88 16.47
CA TYR A 324 1.33 -15.84 17.06
C TYR A 324 2.46 -15.13 17.79
N TYR A 325 3.10 -15.84 18.74
CA TYR A 325 4.30 -15.37 19.42
C TYR A 325 5.53 -15.77 18.61
N PRO A 326 6.34 -14.82 18.12
CA PRO A 326 7.61 -15.13 17.49
C PRO A 326 8.58 -15.69 18.53
N ALA A 327 9.43 -16.63 18.12
CA ALA A 327 10.53 -17.07 18.96
C ALA A 327 11.56 -15.92 19.11
N GLU A 328 12.26 -15.84 20.23
CA GLU A 328 13.28 -14.80 20.45
C GLU A 328 14.37 -14.82 19.38
N GLU A 329 14.68 -16.00 18.85
CA GLU A 329 15.64 -16.22 17.76
C GLU A 329 15.27 -15.51 16.45
N THR A 330 14.00 -15.10 16.28
CA THR A 330 13.54 -14.39 15.08
C THR A 330 13.65 -12.87 15.18
N ARG A 331 14.32 -12.32 16.19
CA ARG A 331 14.59 -10.87 16.33
C ARG A 331 15.95 -10.48 15.74
N ASP A 332 16.21 -10.93 14.53
CA ASP A 332 17.50 -10.82 13.85
C ASP A 332 17.57 -9.70 12.78
N GLY A 333 16.44 -9.03 12.52
CA GLY A 333 16.32 -8.02 11.46
C GLY A 333 16.24 -8.61 10.06
N GLN A 334 16.10 -9.96 9.93
CA GLN A 334 16.01 -10.65 8.65
C GLN A 334 14.57 -10.76 8.16
N TYR A 335 14.43 -11.17 6.91
CA TYR A 335 13.14 -11.50 6.33
C TYR A 335 12.75 -12.94 6.63
N HIS A 336 11.59 -13.12 7.24
CA HIS A 336 11.01 -14.44 7.56
C HIS A 336 9.79 -14.70 6.70
N THR A 337 9.71 -15.91 6.15
CA THR A 337 8.58 -16.32 5.31
C THR A 337 7.39 -16.76 6.17
N ILE A 338 6.19 -16.39 5.72
CA ILE A 338 4.91 -16.82 6.30
C ILE A 338 4.17 -17.69 5.29
N ALA A 339 3.72 -18.86 5.73
CA ALA A 339 2.78 -19.67 5.01
C ALA A 339 1.57 -19.96 5.92
N LEU A 340 0.42 -19.39 5.58
CA LEU A 340 -0.85 -19.62 6.27
C LEU A 340 -1.76 -20.42 5.38
N SER A 341 -2.36 -21.50 5.91
CA SER A 341 -3.27 -22.37 5.18
C SER A 341 -4.47 -22.76 6.03
N VAL A 342 -5.55 -23.23 5.38
CA VAL A 342 -6.75 -23.79 6.02
C VAL A 342 -6.77 -25.29 5.76
N LYS A 343 -6.80 -26.10 6.83
CA LYS A 343 -6.75 -27.58 6.77
C LYS A 343 -8.11 -28.21 6.46
N THR A 344 -9.16 -27.62 6.97
CA THR A 344 -10.50 -28.25 7.05
C THR A 344 -11.37 -27.99 5.83
N ARG A 345 -11.05 -27.02 5.00
CA ARG A 345 -11.83 -26.63 3.82
C ARG A 345 -11.03 -26.86 2.54
N LYS A 346 -11.23 -28.01 1.89
CA LYS A 346 -10.59 -28.31 0.61
C LYS A 346 -11.00 -27.31 -0.47
N GLY A 347 -10.01 -26.82 -1.22
CA GLY A 347 -10.21 -25.83 -2.28
C GLY A 347 -10.33 -24.39 -1.81
N SER A 348 -10.22 -24.11 -0.51
CA SER A 348 -10.10 -22.73 -0.02
C SER A 348 -8.76 -22.13 -0.43
N ARG A 349 -8.77 -20.83 -0.65
CA ARG A 349 -7.57 -20.04 -0.91
C ARG A 349 -7.40 -19.02 0.21
N VAL A 350 -6.21 -19.03 0.80
CA VAL A 350 -5.82 -18.07 1.83
C VAL A 350 -4.94 -17.00 1.19
N ARG A 351 -5.25 -15.76 1.45
CA ARG A 351 -4.46 -14.60 1.09
C ARG A 351 -4.01 -13.92 2.38
N ALA A 352 -2.71 -13.88 2.58
CA ALA A 352 -2.02 -13.26 3.71
C ALA A 352 -0.65 -12.80 3.22
N ARG A 353 0.00 -11.92 3.94
CA ARG A 353 1.38 -11.53 3.64
C ARG A 353 2.29 -12.76 3.61
N ARG A 354 3.24 -12.78 2.67
CA ARG A 354 4.15 -13.92 2.49
C ARG A 354 5.36 -13.90 3.40
N GLY A 355 5.56 -12.82 4.13
CA GLY A 355 6.65 -12.71 5.07
C GLY A 355 6.67 -11.35 5.76
N PHE A 356 7.66 -11.14 6.60
CA PHE A 356 7.88 -9.91 7.35
C PHE A 356 9.36 -9.73 7.67
N TYR A 357 9.78 -8.51 7.88
CA TYR A 357 11.09 -8.21 8.44
C TYR A 357 10.98 -8.19 9.97
N ALA A 358 11.74 -9.05 10.63
CA ALA A 358 11.78 -9.08 12.09
C ALA A 358 12.40 -7.79 12.66
N PRO A 359 11.94 -7.30 13.81
CA PRO A 359 12.65 -6.24 14.50
C PRO A 359 14.04 -6.73 14.91
N ARG A 360 15.01 -5.84 14.98
CA ARG A 360 16.29 -6.14 15.66
C ARG A 360 16.10 -6.03 17.16
N ALA A 361 16.69 -7.01 17.88
CA ALA A 361 16.71 -7.00 19.35
C ALA A 361 17.45 -5.79 19.88
#